data_ceec02fac68a83d83019ca9a887937c2
#
_entry.id   ceec02fac68a83d83019ca9a887937c2
#
_cell.length_a   1.000
_cell.length_b   1.000
_cell.length_c   1.000
_cell.angle_alpha   90.00
_cell.angle_beta   90.00
_cell.angle_gamma   90.00
#
_symmetry.space_group_name_H-M   'P 1'
#
loop_
_entity.id
_entity.type
_entity.pdbx_description
1 polymer ?
#
loop_
_entity_poly.entity_id
_entity_poly.type
_entity_poly.pdbx_seq_one_letter_code
_entity_poly.pdbx_strand_id
1 'polypeptide(L)'
;MTYDFTTLPDRWDTGAEKYELMKKRCPDVPRGTVPFSVADMDFLPPPELSEGVQDFMRGRVFGYTRTPREYIAAFQRWMQRRHGVDIPAAWVVDADSVLGAMHRMIRAFTRPGDGIVVLTPA
;
A
#
# COMPACT_ATOMS: atom_id res chain seq x y z
N MET A 1 9.75 -22.30 -5.48
CA MET A 1 10.54 -21.07 -5.77
C MET A 1 11.02 -20.48 -4.45
N THR A 2 12.27 -20.08 -4.39
CA THR A 2 12.82 -19.39 -3.21
C THR A 2 12.94 -17.91 -3.57
N TYR A 3 12.25 -17.05 -2.83
CA TYR A 3 12.36 -15.60 -3.00
C TYR A 3 13.56 -15.05 -2.22
N ASP A 4 14.18 -14.00 -2.73
CA ASP A 4 15.29 -13.33 -2.06
C ASP A 4 14.75 -12.27 -1.08
N PHE A 5 14.92 -12.55 0.21
CA PHE A 5 14.65 -11.62 1.31
C PHE A 5 15.91 -11.20 2.04
N THR A 6 17.07 -11.29 1.39
CA THR A 6 18.37 -10.95 1.94
C THR A 6 19.06 -9.79 1.24
N THR A 7 18.78 -9.63 -0.05
CA THR A 7 19.35 -8.54 -0.86
C THR A 7 18.47 -7.31 -0.82
N LEU A 8 19.04 -6.19 -0.38
CA LEU A 8 18.38 -4.88 -0.37
C LEU A 8 18.87 -4.07 -1.57
N PRO A 9 18.01 -3.70 -2.50
CA PRO A 9 18.36 -2.71 -3.54
C PRO A 9 18.66 -1.36 -2.91
N ASP A 10 19.61 -0.61 -3.48
CA ASP A 10 19.90 0.75 -3.02
C ASP A 10 18.73 1.67 -3.38
N ARG A 11 18.05 2.17 -2.35
CA ARG A 11 16.92 3.09 -2.46
C ARG A 11 17.24 4.53 -2.07
N TRP A 12 18.54 4.82 -1.81
CA TRP A 12 18.98 6.18 -1.57
C TRP A 12 18.80 7.03 -2.84
N ASP A 13 18.36 8.25 -2.65
CA ASP A 13 18.18 9.24 -3.73
C ASP A 13 17.20 8.78 -4.85
N THR A 14 16.31 7.83 -4.54
CA THR A 14 15.27 7.35 -5.46
C THR A 14 13.92 8.05 -5.27
N GLY A 15 13.82 8.97 -4.30
CA GLY A 15 12.55 9.58 -3.89
C GLY A 15 11.71 8.70 -2.98
N ALA A 16 12.27 7.60 -2.46
CA ALA A 16 11.57 6.73 -1.51
C ALA A 16 11.32 7.48 -0.19
N GLU A 17 10.03 7.70 0.16
CA GLU A 17 9.59 8.58 1.24
C GLU A 17 10.32 8.36 2.57
N LYS A 18 10.48 7.10 3.01
CA LYS A 18 11.15 6.83 4.28
C LYS A 18 12.62 7.21 4.30
N TYR A 19 13.31 7.13 3.15
CA TYR A 19 14.71 7.56 3.02
C TYR A 19 14.80 9.08 2.97
N GLU A 20 13.93 9.75 2.22
CA GLU A 20 13.87 11.20 2.16
C GLU A 20 13.51 11.80 3.53
N LEU A 21 12.55 11.20 4.23
CA LEU A 21 12.18 11.63 5.58
C LEU A 21 13.31 11.43 6.60
N MET A 22 14.05 10.32 6.51
CA MET A 22 15.21 10.05 7.36
C MET A 22 16.30 11.12 7.14
N LYS A 23 16.68 11.39 5.89
CA LYS A 23 17.66 12.42 5.54
C LYS A 23 17.24 13.80 6.02
N LYS A 24 15.95 14.12 5.88
CA LYS A 24 15.41 15.41 6.36
C LYS A 24 15.47 15.55 7.88
N ARG A 25 15.23 14.49 8.63
CA ARG A 25 15.24 14.51 10.11
C ARG A 25 16.65 14.38 10.69
N CYS A 26 17.52 13.67 10.00
CA CYS A 26 18.89 13.38 10.40
C CYS A 26 19.83 13.63 9.21
N PRO A 27 20.18 14.91 8.91
CA PRO A 27 20.99 15.27 7.73
C PRO A 27 22.35 14.54 7.69
N ASP A 28 22.93 14.26 8.85
CA ASP A 28 24.25 13.63 8.98
C ASP A 28 24.16 12.08 9.04
N VAL A 29 23.00 11.50 8.72
CA VAL A 29 22.86 10.04 8.73
C VAL A 29 23.78 9.38 7.71
N PRO A 30 24.58 8.36 8.10
CA PRO A 30 25.50 7.70 7.18
C PRO A 30 24.75 7.08 5.99
N ARG A 31 25.34 7.20 4.78
CA ARG A 31 24.82 6.50 3.61
C ARG A 31 24.81 4.99 3.86
N GLY A 32 23.78 4.31 3.40
CA GLY A 32 23.58 2.88 3.64
C GLY A 32 22.74 2.57 4.89
N THR A 33 22.39 3.58 5.71
CA THR A 33 21.42 3.38 6.79
C THR A 33 20.05 3.07 6.22
N VAL A 34 19.41 2.02 6.71
CA VAL A 34 18.07 1.58 6.30
C VAL A 34 17.04 2.06 7.33
N PRO A 35 16.07 2.90 6.96
CA PRO A 35 15.04 3.37 7.87
C PRO A 35 13.96 2.31 8.10
N PHE A 36 13.50 2.20 9.34
CA PHE A 36 12.36 1.35 9.73
C PHE A 36 11.06 2.15 9.98
N SER A 37 11.06 3.43 9.65
CA SER A 37 9.84 4.25 9.60
C SER A 37 9.07 3.94 8.32
N VAL A 38 7.76 3.96 8.37
CA VAL A 38 6.86 3.57 7.27
C VAL A 38 6.87 2.05 7.01
N ALA A 39 5.70 1.44 6.95
CA ALA A 39 5.51 0.02 6.61
C ALA A 39 5.70 -0.20 5.09
N ASP A 40 6.90 0.08 4.62
CA ASP A 40 7.32 0.00 3.22
C ASP A 40 8.49 -0.99 3.12
N MET A 41 8.29 -2.08 2.39
CA MET A 41 9.24 -3.17 2.26
C MET A 41 10.39 -2.78 1.32
N ASP A 42 11.62 -3.15 1.70
CA ASP A 42 12.81 -2.84 0.90
C ASP A 42 13.23 -3.96 -0.07
N PHE A 43 12.59 -5.12 0.00
CA PHE A 43 12.88 -6.22 -0.92
C PHE A 43 12.23 -6.00 -2.27
N LEU A 44 12.86 -6.53 -3.33
CA LEU A 44 12.23 -6.60 -4.64
C LEU A 44 10.95 -7.44 -4.58
N PRO A 45 9.93 -7.07 -5.35
CA PRO A 45 8.72 -7.88 -5.42
C PRO A 45 9.01 -9.25 -6.06
N PRO A 46 8.21 -10.27 -5.78
CA PRO A 46 8.30 -11.55 -6.47
C PRO A 46 8.29 -11.37 -7.99
N PRO A 47 9.10 -12.12 -8.75
CA PRO A 47 9.15 -12.02 -10.20
C PRO A 47 7.76 -12.12 -10.86
N GLU A 48 6.91 -13.02 -10.37
CA GLU A 48 5.55 -13.23 -10.87
C GLU A 48 4.69 -11.95 -10.76
N LEU A 49 4.91 -11.16 -9.72
CA LEU A 49 4.21 -9.88 -9.57
C LEU A 49 4.71 -8.85 -10.59
N SER A 50 6.03 -8.74 -10.74
CA SER A 50 6.64 -7.79 -11.68
C SER A 50 6.28 -8.10 -13.13
N GLU A 51 6.35 -9.38 -13.50
CA GLU A 51 5.98 -9.87 -14.83
C GLU A 51 4.48 -9.68 -15.07
N GLY A 52 3.64 -10.03 -14.11
CA GLY A 52 2.19 -9.84 -14.21
C GLY A 52 1.78 -8.38 -14.41
N VAL A 53 2.46 -7.43 -13.75
CA VAL A 53 2.22 -5.99 -13.96
C VAL A 53 2.66 -5.57 -15.36
N GLN A 54 3.84 -6.01 -15.82
CA GLN A 54 4.34 -5.69 -17.15
C GLN A 54 3.41 -6.26 -18.25
N ASP A 55 2.97 -7.49 -18.11
CA ASP A 55 2.05 -8.13 -19.06
C ASP A 55 0.68 -7.44 -19.05
N PHE A 56 0.20 -7.05 -17.88
CA PHE A 56 -1.04 -6.29 -17.76
C PHE A 56 -0.96 -4.94 -18.50
N MET A 57 0.18 -4.26 -18.43
CA MET A 57 0.36 -2.96 -19.09
C MET A 57 0.58 -3.07 -20.61
N ARG A 58 1.05 -4.22 -21.09
CA ARG A 58 1.38 -4.43 -22.50
C ARG A 58 0.11 -4.35 -23.37
N GLY A 59 0.13 -3.44 -24.33
CA GLY A 59 -0.95 -3.28 -25.31
C GLY A 59 -2.25 -2.64 -24.74
N ARG A 60 -2.21 -2.07 -23.53
CA ARG A 60 -3.37 -1.40 -22.95
C ARG A 60 -3.39 0.09 -23.24
N VAL A 61 -4.59 0.61 -23.45
CA VAL A 61 -4.85 2.05 -23.44
C VAL A 61 -5.11 2.49 -21.99
N PHE A 62 -4.40 3.51 -21.54
CA PHE A 62 -4.56 4.09 -20.20
C PHE A 62 -5.71 5.10 -20.21
N GLY A 63 -6.92 4.63 -19.99
CA GLY A 63 -8.14 5.43 -19.92
C GLY A 63 -8.86 5.24 -18.59
N TYR A 64 -9.98 5.90 -18.43
CA TYR A 64 -10.85 5.71 -17.27
C TYR A 64 -11.34 4.26 -17.22
N THR A 65 -11.07 3.58 -16.13
CA THR A 65 -11.40 2.17 -15.94
C THR A 65 -12.17 2.00 -14.64
N ARG A 66 -13.21 1.19 -14.65
CA ARG A 66 -13.92 0.78 -13.44
C ARG A 66 -13.19 -0.39 -12.81
N THR A 67 -13.29 -0.51 -11.49
CA THR A 67 -12.78 -1.66 -10.75
C THR A 67 -13.41 -2.95 -11.29
N PRO A 68 -12.61 -3.88 -11.83
CA PRO A 68 -13.12 -5.10 -12.42
C PRO A 68 -13.64 -6.06 -11.35
N ARG A 69 -14.59 -6.91 -11.74
CA ARG A 69 -15.16 -7.94 -10.83
C ARG A 69 -14.11 -8.90 -10.29
N GLU A 70 -13.10 -9.20 -11.08
CA GLU A 70 -11.99 -10.07 -10.73
C GLU A 70 -11.15 -9.52 -9.57
N TYR A 71 -11.00 -8.20 -9.50
CA TYR A 71 -10.34 -7.51 -8.40
C TYR A 71 -11.13 -7.72 -7.09
N ILE A 72 -12.44 -7.45 -7.13
CA ILE A 72 -13.32 -7.67 -5.97
C ILE A 72 -13.30 -9.14 -5.53
N ALA A 73 -13.39 -10.07 -6.48
CA ALA A 73 -13.33 -11.50 -6.20
C ALA A 73 -11.98 -11.94 -5.60
N ALA A 74 -10.87 -11.33 -6.04
CA ALA A 74 -9.55 -11.59 -5.45
C ALA A 74 -9.49 -11.14 -4.00
N PHE A 75 -10.01 -9.95 -3.69
CA PHE A 75 -10.13 -9.45 -2.33
C PHE A 75 -11.00 -10.36 -1.45
N GLN A 76 -12.17 -10.77 -1.92
CA GLN A 76 -13.07 -11.68 -1.21
C GLN A 76 -12.39 -13.01 -0.89
N ARG A 77 -11.69 -13.62 -1.88
CA ARG A 77 -10.92 -14.86 -1.65
C ARG A 77 -9.80 -14.67 -0.63
N TRP A 78 -9.13 -13.53 -0.64
CA TRP A 78 -8.10 -13.22 0.35
C TRP A 78 -8.69 -13.15 1.76
N MET A 79 -9.79 -12.40 1.95
CA MET A 79 -10.44 -12.23 3.23
C MET A 79 -10.95 -13.56 3.78
N GLN A 80 -11.58 -14.37 2.95
CA GLN A 80 -12.05 -15.69 3.35
C GLN A 80 -10.87 -16.61 3.74
N ARG A 81 -9.84 -16.68 2.91
CA ARG A 81 -8.71 -17.59 3.13
C ARG A 81 -7.84 -17.22 4.33
N ARG A 82 -7.63 -15.93 4.56
CA ARG A 82 -6.69 -15.42 5.59
C ARG A 82 -7.36 -15.06 6.91
N HIS A 83 -8.61 -14.69 6.86
CA HIS A 83 -9.34 -14.19 8.02
C HIS A 83 -10.64 -14.93 8.32
N GLY A 84 -11.06 -15.88 7.46
CA GLY A 84 -12.31 -16.61 7.64
C GLY A 84 -13.57 -15.76 7.50
N VAL A 85 -13.48 -14.63 6.81
CA VAL A 85 -14.57 -13.65 6.69
C VAL A 85 -15.10 -13.62 5.27
N ASP A 86 -16.41 -13.81 5.12
CA ASP A 86 -17.13 -13.64 3.87
C ASP A 86 -17.63 -12.19 3.75
N ILE A 87 -17.18 -11.49 2.71
CA ILE A 87 -17.55 -10.10 2.45
C ILE A 87 -18.38 -10.05 1.18
N PRO A 88 -19.64 -9.57 1.25
CA PRO A 88 -20.44 -9.33 0.06
C PRO A 88 -19.77 -8.31 -0.88
N ALA A 89 -19.77 -8.57 -2.18
CA ALA A 89 -19.16 -7.65 -3.16
C ALA A 89 -19.72 -6.22 -3.07
N ALA A 90 -20.99 -6.07 -2.74
CA ALA A 90 -21.65 -4.76 -2.55
C ALA A 90 -21.12 -3.95 -1.35
N TRP A 91 -20.36 -4.59 -0.44
CA TRP A 91 -19.75 -3.89 0.69
C TRP A 91 -18.34 -3.39 0.38
N VAL A 92 -17.78 -3.77 -0.76
CA VAL A 92 -16.43 -3.38 -1.15
C VAL A 92 -16.50 -2.07 -1.91
N VAL A 93 -15.85 -1.06 -1.33
CA VAL A 93 -15.69 0.26 -1.94
C VAL A 93 -14.19 0.52 -2.06
N ASP A 94 -13.75 0.73 -3.29
CA ASP A 94 -12.35 1.07 -3.56
C ASP A 94 -12.07 2.56 -3.27
N ALA A 95 -10.85 2.81 -2.84
CA ALA A 95 -10.35 4.14 -2.57
C ALA A 95 -8.91 4.27 -3.11
N ASP A 96 -8.53 5.50 -3.40
CA ASP A 96 -7.20 5.86 -3.92
C ASP A 96 -6.07 5.62 -2.90
N SER A 97 -6.37 5.71 -1.61
CA SER A 97 -5.42 5.48 -0.53
C SER A 97 -6.11 5.25 0.81
N VAL A 98 -5.39 4.68 1.79
CA VAL A 98 -5.88 4.52 3.16
C VAL A 98 -6.20 5.89 3.77
N LEU A 99 -5.32 6.88 3.62
CA LEU A 99 -5.57 8.24 4.15
C LEU A 99 -6.75 8.91 3.47
N GLY A 100 -6.90 8.75 2.15
CA GLY A 100 -8.05 9.23 1.40
C GLY A 100 -9.36 8.60 1.87
N ALA A 101 -9.36 7.28 2.10
CA ALA A 101 -10.51 6.57 2.66
C ALA A 101 -10.87 7.05 4.06
N MET A 102 -9.88 7.16 4.96
CA MET A 102 -10.09 7.68 6.33
C MET A 102 -10.67 9.09 6.33
N HIS A 103 -10.12 9.98 5.50
CA HIS A 103 -10.64 11.34 5.39
C HIS A 103 -12.10 11.37 4.94
N ARG A 104 -12.46 10.58 3.94
CA ARG A 104 -13.85 10.48 3.46
C ARG A 104 -14.78 9.90 4.52
N MET A 105 -14.34 8.87 5.27
CA MET A 105 -15.12 8.29 6.36
C MET A 105 -15.37 9.29 7.50
N ILE A 106 -14.32 10.01 7.93
CA ILE A 106 -14.46 11.05 8.95
C ILE A 106 -15.50 12.08 8.50
N ARG A 107 -15.38 12.60 7.28
CA ARG A 107 -16.33 13.59 6.76
C ARG A 107 -17.77 13.08 6.61
N ALA A 108 -17.94 11.80 6.31
CA ALA A 108 -19.25 11.20 6.10
C ALA A 108 -19.96 10.85 7.42
N PHE A 109 -19.21 10.45 8.44
CA PHE A 109 -19.78 9.87 9.67
C PHE A 109 -19.64 10.74 10.92
N THR A 110 -18.94 11.88 10.82
CA THR A 110 -18.75 12.78 11.98
C THR A 110 -19.19 14.22 11.66
N ARG A 111 -19.42 15.00 12.73
CA ARG A 111 -19.75 16.42 12.69
C ARG A 111 -18.64 17.21 13.42
N PRO A 112 -18.51 18.52 13.16
CA PRO A 112 -17.62 19.38 13.94
C PRO A 112 -17.88 19.25 15.46
N GLY A 113 -16.84 18.91 16.22
CA GLY A 113 -16.93 18.66 17.67
C GLY A 113 -16.99 17.19 18.07
N ASP A 114 -17.21 16.26 17.15
CA ASP A 114 -17.16 14.82 17.45
C ASP A 114 -15.71 14.37 17.72
N GLY A 115 -15.56 13.45 18.67
CA GLY A 115 -14.27 12.85 19.00
C GLY A 115 -13.90 11.69 18.09
N ILE A 116 -12.62 11.59 17.75
CA ILE A 116 -12.06 10.44 17.02
C ILE A 116 -11.09 9.71 17.93
N VAL A 117 -11.35 8.41 18.15
CA VAL A 117 -10.47 7.56 18.95
C VAL A 117 -9.29 7.09 18.10
N VAL A 118 -8.08 7.29 18.60
CA VAL A 118 -6.84 6.79 18.00
C VAL A 118 -6.05 5.98 19.01
N LEU A 119 -5.36 4.95 18.53
CA LEU A 119 -4.44 4.18 19.37
C LEU A 119 -3.08 4.89 19.39
N THR A 120 -2.51 5.05 20.56
CA THR A 120 -1.18 5.64 20.73
C THR A 120 -0.27 4.70 21.51
N PRO A 121 1.05 4.72 21.25
CA PRO A 121 1.75 5.47 20.20
C PRO A 121 1.52 4.90 18.81
N ALA A 122 1.45 5.76 17.76
CA ALA A 122 1.29 5.39 16.36
C ALA A 122 2.24 6.22 15.47
#